data_5cfbbf750fec6b4b1749a0bf2b936f5e
#
_entry.id   5cfbbf750fec6b4b1749a0bf2b936f5e
#
_cell.length_a   1.000
_cell.length_b   1.000
_cell.length_c   1.000
_cell.angle_alpha   90.00
_cell.angle_beta   90.00
_cell.angle_gamma   90.00
#
_symmetry.space_group_name_H-M   'P 1'
#
loop_
_entity.id
_entity.type
_entity.pdbx_description
1 polymer ?
#
loop_
_entity_poly.entity_id
_entity_poly.type
_entity_poly.pdbx_seq_one_letter_code
_entity_poly.pdbx_strand_id
1 'polypeptide(L)'
;MAIGVAAVMGCQEIGTGPEVPGSIELPPFPSPAVVVGDTLRNLAGAVAPMQAIVRNIAGDVIDKAPVRYLYADFNRDSALLVDSLTGRVIARKAISGEARMAARVGSTLQVIRNLQITIRPDSVERGASPSLFTTVFPDTGRSVNRSQPLTVTVRNLQGATPAGVNYWVVRFELIRPANPTNDTSGVAFLIDDRGSASVLDTTDGSGQAGRRVRIRSARFPTTGTDTLELRATVTYRGLPVRGSPVRLVAPVRRGTGG
;
A
#
# COMPACT_ATOMS: atom_id res chain seq x y z
N MET A 1 3.94 73.31 -1.17
CA MET A 1 4.77 72.39 -0.39
C MET A 1 4.21 71.01 -0.59
N ALA A 2 4.78 70.18 -1.51
CA ALA A 2 4.29 68.84 -1.86
C ALA A 2 5.22 67.81 -1.18
N ILE A 3 4.65 67.02 -0.29
CA ILE A 3 5.37 65.94 0.41
C ILE A 3 5.22 64.67 -0.46
N GLY A 4 6.31 64.26 -1.11
CA GLY A 4 6.37 63.01 -1.82
C GLY A 4 6.57 61.84 -0.84
N VAL A 5 5.63 60.90 -0.79
CA VAL A 5 5.76 59.61 -0.08
C VAL A 5 6.50 58.66 -0.99
N ALA A 6 7.75 58.35 -0.67
CA ALA A 6 8.51 57.29 -1.32
C ALA A 6 8.06 55.91 -0.74
N ALA A 7 7.33 55.13 -1.52
CA ALA A 7 7.05 53.75 -1.18
C ALA A 7 8.32 52.92 -1.42
N VAL A 8 8.97 52.49 -0.35
CA VAL A 8 10.06 51.51 -0.40
C VAL A 8 9.42 50.14 -0.60
N MET A 9 9.38 49.65 -1.85
CA MET A 9 9.11 48.24 -2.13
C MET A 9 10.34 47.42 -1.71
N GLY A 10 10.30 46.90 -0.50
CA GLY A 10 11.28 45.94 -0.02
C GLY A 10 11.03 44.63 -0.74
N CYS A 11 11.82 44.32 -1.78
CA CYS A 11 11.96 42.95 -2.25
C CYS A 11 12.52 42.13 -1.09
N GLN A 12 11.71 41.26 -0.49
CA GLN A 12 12.26 40.22 0.38
C GLN A 12 13.09 39.30 -0.50
N GLU A 13 14.40 39.36 -0.36
CA GLU A 13 15.28 38.36 -0.97
C GLU A 13 14.88 36.99 -0.43
N ILE A 14 14.44 36.10 -1.33
CA ILE A 14 14.27 34.71 -1.00
C ILE A 14 15.66 34.16 -0.73
N GLY A 15 15.97 33.83 0.53
CA GLY A 15 17.26 33.26 0.90
C GLY A 15 17.59 32.05 0.01
N THR A 16 18.73 32.12 -0.66
CA THR A 16 19.20 31.05 -1.57
C THR A 16 20.24 30.14 -0.91
N GLY A 17 20.43 30.27 0.39
CA GLY A 17 21.39 29.45 1.15
C GLY A 17 21.06 27.96 1.13
N PRO A 18 22.07 27.08 1.27
CA PRO A 18 21.89 25.62 1.22
C PRO A 18 20.96 25.08 2.32
N GLU A 19 20.80 25.81 3.40
CA GLU A 19 19.94 25.48 4.54
C GLU A 19 18.51 26.01 4.41
N VAL A 20 18.20 26.78 3.34
CA VAL A 20 16.87 27.38 3.16
C VAL A 20 15.95 26.39 2.47
N PRO A 21 14.84 25.95 3.14
CA PRO A 21 13.88 25.02 2.55
C PRO A 21 13.19 25.62 1.32
N GLY A 22 13.30 24.94 0.19
CA GLY A 22 12.60 25.27 -1.06
C GLY A 22 11.39 24.39 -1.33
N SER A 23 11.42 23.12 -0.87
CA SER A 23 10.31 22.20 -1.02
C SER A 23 10.25 21.19 0.12
N ILE A 24 9.06 20.61 0.31
CA ILE A 24 8.82 19.50 1.25
C ILE A 24 8.03 18.40 0.55
N GLU A 25 8.44 17.17 0.74
CA GLU A 25 7.77 15.96 0.26
C GLU A 25 7.44 15.04 1.44
N LEU A 26 6.25 14.44 1.42
CA LEU A 26 5.87 13.36 2.34
C LEU A 26 5.72 12.08 1.50
N PRO A 27 6.72 11.19 1.49
CA PRO A 27 6.66 9.93 0.77
C PRO A 27 5.46 9.08 1.19
N PRO A 28 5.10 8.02 0.44
CA PRO A 28 4.09 7.06 0.87
C PRO A 28 4.37 6.57 2.28
N PHE A 29 3.31 6.44 3.08
CA PHE A 29 3.45 5.90 4.44
C PHE A 29 3.99 4.47 4.40
N PRO A 30 4.70 4.04 5.47
CA PRO A 30 5.27 2.68 5.56
C PRO A 30 4.23 1.56 5.51
N SER A 31 2.95 1.89 5.77
CA SER A 31 1.77 1.07 5.55
C SER A 31 0.61 1.95 5.09
N PRO A 32 -0.33 1.46 4.26
CA PRO A 32 -1.50 2.23 3.82
C PRO A 32 -2.46 2.57 4.97
N ALA A 33 -2.42 1.81 6.06
CA ALA A 33 -3.30 2.01 7.20
C ALA A 33 -2.59 1.85 8.54
N VAL A 34 -3.14 2.51 9.58
CA VAL A 34 -2.79 2.31 10.98
C VAL A 34 -3.95 1.63 11.70
N VAL A 35 -3.65 0.67 12.59
CA VAL A 35 -4.66 -0.10 13.35
C VAL A 35 -5.10 0.69 14.58
N VAL A 36 -6.40 0.72 14.84
CA VAL A 36 -6.95 1.30 16.09
C VAL A 36 -6.29 0.67 17.31
N GLY A 37 -5.82 1.49 18.24
CA GLY A 37 -5.09 1.07 19.43
C GLY A 37 -3.61 0.73 19.18
N ASP A 38 -3.11 0.94 17.96
CA ASP A 38 -1.71 0.67 17.64
C ASP A 38 -1.00 1.88 17.02
N THR A 39 0.31 1.77 16.88
CA THR A 39 1.19 2.74 16.23
C THR A 39 1.38 2.36 14.75
N LEU A 40 1.58 3.35 13.88
CA LEU A 40 1.91 3.13 12.47
C LEU A 40 3.17 2.25 12.35
N ARG A 41 3.07 1.20 11.53
CA ARG A 41 4.11 0.20 11.33
C ARG A 41 4.43 0.04 9.85
N ASN A 42 5.61 -0.45 9.56
CA ASN A 42 5.96 -0.91 8.21
C ASN A 42 5.40 -2.33 7.95
N LEU A 43 5.58 -2.80 6.73
CA LEU A 43 5.11 -4.15 6.31
C LEU A 43 5.81 -5.30 7.04
N ALA A 44 6.99 -5.06 7.64
CA ALA A 44 7.68 -6.03 8.49
C ALA A 44 7.15 -6.02 9.95
N GLY A 45 6.23 -5.11 10.29
CA GLY A 45 5.63 -5.02 11.62
C GLY A 45 6.40 -4.13 12.61
N ALA A 46 7.52 -3.55 12.22
CA ALA A 46 8.26 -2.59 13.05
C ALA A 46 7.55 -1.23 13.09
N VAL A 47 7.61 -0.55 14.24
CA VAL A 47 7.13 0.84 14.34
C VAL A 47 7.91 1.71 13.35
N ALA A 48 7.20 2.45 12.54
CA ALA A 48 7.78 3.31 11.51
C ALA A 48 7.06 4.67 11.50
N PRO A 49 7.72 5.74 11.96
CA PRO A 49 7.14 7.07 11.94
C PRO A 49 7.02 7.62 10.51
N MET A 50 6.21 8.65 10.34
CA MET A 50 6.21 9.45 9.11
C MET A 50 7.58 10.10 8.93
N GLN A 51 8.04 10.18 7.68
CA GLN A 51 9.28 10.85 7.33
C GLN A 51 9.03 11.79 6.17
N ALA A 52 9.35 13.06 6.35
CA ALA A 52 9.31 14.05 5.28
C ALA A 52 10.73 14.31 4.75
N ILE A 53 10.82 14.58 3.47
CA ILE A 53 12.05 14.98 2.79
C ILE A 53 11.95 16.46 2.49
N VAL A 54 12.89 17.23 2.99
CA VAL A 54 12.99 18.67 2.74
C VAL A 54 14.17 18.91 1.83
N ARG A 55 13.96 19.74 0.80
CA ARG A 55 15.02 20.10 -0.15
C ARG A 55 15.19 21.61 -0.21
N ASN A 56 16.41 22.04 -0.45
CA ASN A 56 16.70 23.46 -0.74
C ASN A 56 16.26 23.80 -2.20
N ILE A 57 16.45 25.04 -2.59
CA ILE A 57 16.09 25.52 -3.93
C ILE A 57 16.91 24.82 -5.02
N ALA A 58 18.15 24.40 -4.72
CA ALA A 58 18.99 23.63 -5.65
C ALA A 58 18.58 22.15 -5.80
N GLY A 59 17.64 21.67 -4.94
CA GLY A 59 17.15 20.28 -4.95
C GLY A 59 17.90 19.34 -3.99
N ASP A 60 18.90 19.83 -3.26
CA ASP A 60 19.64 19.02 -2.29
C ASP A 60 18.81 18.79 -1.03
N VAL A 61 18.97 17.61 -0.42
CA VAL A 61 18.27 17.25 0.82
C VAL A 61 18.86 17.99 2.01
N ILE A 62 17.99 18.55 2.85
CA ILE A 62 18.36 19.17 4.14
C ILE A 62 18.08 18.16 5.25
N ASP A 63 19.11 17.44 5.70
CA ASP A 63 18.97 16.31 6.66
C ASP A 63 18.37 16.69 8.02
N LYS A 64 18.58 17.93 8.46
CA LYS A 64 18.14 18.40 9.79
C LYS A 64 17.08 19.49 9.71
N ALA A 65 16.28 19.50 8.64
CA ALA A 65 15.18 20.46 8.53
C ALA A 65 14.21 20.34 9.71
N PRO A 66 13.75 21.45 10.32
CA PRO A 66 12.86 21.42 11.48
C PRO A 66 11.42 21.10 11.07
N VAL A 67 11.19 19.85 10.67
CA VAL A 67 9.87 19.37 10.26
C VAL A 67 8.94 19.22 11.47
N ARG A 68 7.69 19.65 11.31
CA ARG A 68 6.61 19.42 12.26
C ARG A 68 5.54 18.54 11.61
N TYR A 69 5.13 17.49 12.31
CA TYR A 69 4.09 16.56 11.89
C TYR A 69 2.80 16.86 12.62
N LEU A 70 1.68 16.83 11.90
CA LEU A 70 0.36 17.22 12.42
C LEU A 70 -0.72 16.26 11.90
N TYR A 71 -1.80 16.14 12.68
CA TYR A 71 -3.08 15.66 12.21
C TYR A 71 -3.88 16.87 11.72
N ALA A 72 -4.23 16.93 10.43
CA ALA A 72 -4.79 18.13 9.80
C ALA A 72 -6.33 18.25 9.90
N ASP A 73 -7.03 17.27 10.47
CA ASP A 73 -8.50 17.27 10.57
C ASP A 73 -8.97 17.76 11.94
N PHE A 74 -9.12 19.08 12.09
CA PHE A 74 -9.49 19.74 13.35
C PHE A 74 -10.82 19.22 13.95
N ASN A 75 -11.79 18.84 13.12
CA ASN A 75 -13.11 18.39 13.58
C ASN A 75 -13.17 16.90 13.96
N ARG A 76 -12.05 16.18 13.87
CA ARG A 76 -11.94 14.75 14.21
C ARG A 76 -10.98 14.52 15.37
N ASP A 77 -11.02 15.43 16.33
CA ASP A 77 -10.16 15.41 17.52
C ASP A 77 -10.05 14.00 18.12
N SER A 78 -8.81 13.65 18.48
CA SER A 78 -8.47 12.40 19.14
C SER A 78 -8.55 11.10 18.31
N ALA A 79 -8.84 11.11 17.01
CA ALA A 79 -8.75 9.88 16.20
C ALA A 79 -7.31 9.38 16.07
N LEU A 80 -6.39 10.32 15.89
CA LEU A 80 -4.95 10.06 15.83
C LEU A 80 -4.21 10.93 16.86
N LEU A 81 -3.21 10.34 17.50
CA LEU A 81 -2.17 11.03 18.22
C LEU A 81 -0.92 11.08 17.34
N VAL A 82 -0.42 12.29 17.09
CA VAL A 82 0.79 12.51 16.29
C VAL A 82 1.83 13.18 17.15
N ASP A 83 3.00 12.57 17.26
CA ASP A 83 4.17 13.24 17.83
C ASP A 83 4.70 14.22 16.79
N SER A 84 4.64 15.50 17.10
CA SER A 84 4.97 16.56 16.15
C SER A 84 6.46 16.64 15.77
N LEU A 85 7.33 16.03 16.55
CA LEU A 85 8.79 16.03 16.31
C LEU A 85 9.26 14.78 15.60
N THR A 86 8.77 13.63 16.07
CA THR A 86 9.23 12.32 15.58
C THR A 86 8.42 11.78 14.44
N GLY A 87 7.21 12.31 14.16
CA GLY A 87 6.29 11.79 13.17
C GLY A 87 5.63 10.47 13.57
N ARG A 88 5.73 10.06 14.85
CA ARG A 88 5.06 8.85 15.35
C ARG A 88 3.55 9.05 15.38
N VAL A 89 2.80 8.10 14.80
CA VAL A 89 1.34 8.13 14.69
C VAL A 89 0.74 6.97 15.46
N ILE A 90 -0.27 7.23 16.29
CA ILE A 90 -1.03 6.24 17.05
C ILE A 90 -2.51 6.46 16.73
N ALA A 91 -3.22 5.40 16.28
CA ALA A 91 -4.66 5.48 16.10
C ALA A 91 -5.38 5.20 17.41
N ARG A 92 -6.29 6.09 17.83
CA ARG A 92 -7.07 5.95 19.06
C ARG A 92 -8.48 5.43 18.82
N LYS A 93 -9.10 5.83 17.72
CA LYS A 93 -10.45 5.39 17.34
C LYS A 93 -10.60 5.30 15.81
N ALA A 94 -11.53 4.49 15.37
CA ALA A 94 -11.94 4.45 13.99
C ALA A 94 -12.64 5.76 13.57
N ILE A 95 -12.46 6.14 12.31
CA ILE A 95 -13.19 7.22 11.67
C ILE A 95 -13.78 6.74 10.36
N SER A 96 -14.82 7.41 9.86
CA SER A 96 -15.28 7.22 8.48
C SER A 96 -14.35 7.99 7.53
N GLY A 97 -13.84 7.32 6.50
CA GLY A 97 -12.94 7.90 5.50
C GLY A 97 -11.49 8.02 5.99
N GLU A 98 -10.75 8.88 5.33
CA GLU A 98 -9.30 9.04 5.48
C GLU A 98 -8.94 10.10 6.53
N ALA A 99 -7.82 9.90 7.21
CA ALA A 99 -7.21 10.88 8.10
C ALA A 99 -6.15 11.67 7.32
N ARG A 100 -6.22 13.01 7.36
CA ARG A 100 -5.25 13.86 6.68
C ARG A 100 -4.05 14.13 7.59
N MET A 101 -2.89 13.63 7.17
CA MET A 101 -1.62 13.85 7.83
C MET A 101 -0.86 14.96 7.14
N ALA A 102 -0.25 15.86 7.88
CA ALA A 102 0.54 16.94 7.33
C ALA A 102 1.98 16.92 7.86
N ALA A 103 2.91 17.30 7.01
CA ALA A 103 4.27 17.67 7.38
C ALA A 103 4.50 19.12 6.98
N ARG A 104 5.11 19.91 7.87
CA ARG A 104 5.33 21.34 7.68
C ARG A 104 6.73 21.78 8.10
N VAL A 105 7.31 22.71 7.32
CA VAL A 105 8.55 23.40 7.65
C VAL A 105 8.28 24.92 7.63
N GLY A 106 8.56 25.59 8.72
CA GLY A 106 8.23 27.01 8.88
C GLY A 106 6.72 27.26 8.82
N SER A 107 6.34 28.41 8.29
CA SER A 107 4.93 28.83 8.12
C SER A 107 4.39 28.59 6.71
N THR A 108 5.25 28.38 5.72
CA THR A 108 4.89 28.42 4.29
C THR A 108 4.91 27.07 3.60
N LEU A 109 5.81 26.17 3.96
CA LEU A 109 5.94 24.86 3.31
C LEU A 109 5.14 23.80 4.06
N GLN A 110 4.13 23.26 3.40
CA GLN A 110 3.29 22.17 3.94
C GLN A 110 2.92 21.20 2.85
N VAL A 111 2.89 19.90 3.20
CA VAL A 111 2.39 18.83 2.38
C VAL A 111 1.40 17.99 3.18
N ILE A 112 0.32 17.52 2.52
CA ILE A 112 -0.71 16.70 3.14
C ILE A 112 -0.78 15.37 2.40
N ARG A 113 -0.95 14.27 3.15
CA ARG A 113 -1.18 12.92 2.64
C ARG A 113 -2.22 12.20 3.49
N ASN A 114 -3.06 11.43 2.83
CA ASN A 114 -4.13 10.67 3.47
C ASN A 114 -3.59 9.34 4.03
N LEU A 115 -3.99 9.02 5.27
CA LEU A 115 -3.73 7.77 5.97
C LEU A 115 -5.05 7.11 6.33
N GLN A 116 -5.17 5.81 6.10
CA GLN A 116 -6.35 5.05 6.53
C GLN A 116 -6.24 4.62 7.98
N ILE A 117 -7.39 4.49 8.65
CA ILE A 117 -7.49 3.88 9.98
C ILE A 117 -8.31 2.60 9.83
N THR A 118 -7.77 1.49 10.31
CA THR A 118 -8.39 0.18 10.19
C THR A 118 -8.48 -0.55 11.53
N ILE A 119 -9.26 -1.62 11.57
CA ILE A 119 -9.35 -2.53 12.70
C ILE A 119 -8.26 -3.60 12.64
N ARG A 120 -7.99 -4.26 13.77
CA ARG A 120 -6.93 -5.27 13.86
C ARG A 120 -7.24 -6.49 12.99
N PRO A 121 -6.30 -6.97 12.17
CA PRO A 121 -6.42 -8.26 11.50
C PRO A 121 -6.15 -9.38 12.51
N ASP A 122 -7.12 -10.26 12.70
CA ASP A 122 -7.00 -11.40 13.62
C ASP A 122 -6.90 -12.73 12.90
N SER A 123 -7.53 -12.84 11.72
CA SER A 123 -7.51 -14.05 10.92
C SER A 123 -7.55 -13.76 9.42
N VAL A 124 -7.16 -14.77 8.64
CA VAL A 124 -7.30 -14.78 7.19
C VAL A 124 -7.90 -16.11 6.75
N GLU A 125 -8.83 -16.04 5.81
CA GLU A 125 -9.54 -17.17 5.26
C GLU A 125 -9.38 -17.19 3.74
N ARG A 126 -9.49 -18.39 3.15
CA ARG A 126 -9.51 -18.55 1.71
C ARG A 126 -10.83 -18.01 1.15
N GLY A 127 -10.76 -17.26 0.06
CA GLY A 127 -11.92 -16.89 -0.75
C GLY A 127 -12.48 -18.04 -1.56
N ALA A 128 -13.39 -17.75 -2.48
CA ALA A 128 -13.96 -18.73 -3.37
C ALA A 128 -12.87 -19.46 -4.19
N SER A 129 -13.05 -20.77 -4.38
CA SER A 129 -12.17 -21.55 -5.25
C SER A 129 -12.41 -21.15 -6.71
N PRO A 130 -11.36 -20.76 -7.45
CA PRO A 130 -11.51 -20.43 -8.85
C PRO A 130 -11.88 -21.69 -9.67
N SER A 131 -12.64 -21.47 -10.73
CA SER A 131 -12.94 -22.52 -11.72
C SER A 131 -11.71 -22.89 -12.54
N LEU A 132 -11.80 -23.98 -13.29
CA LEU A 132 -10.76 -24.39 -14.24
C LEU A 132 -10.49 -23.23 -15.22
N PHE A 133 -9.23 -22.85 -15.31
CA PHE A 133 -8.76 -21.85 -16.26
C PHE A 133 -8.14 -22.52 -17.48
N THR A 134 -8.63 -22.19 -18.68
CA THR A 134 -8.07 -22.68 -19.94
C THR A 134 -7.26 -21.59 -20.61
N THR A 135 -5.98 -21.85 -20.88
CA THR A 135 -5.12 -20.92 -21.61
C THR A 135 -5.35 -21.01 -23.11
N VAL A 136 -5.16 -19.89 -23.80
CA VAL A 136 -5.24 -19.80 -25.27
C VAL A 136 -3.83 -19.75 -25.84
N PHE A 137 -3.62 -20.41 -26.98
CA PHE A 137 -2.38 -20.39 -27.75
C PHE A 137 -2.66 -20.04 -29.21
N PRO A 138 -1.88 -19.15 -29.87
CA PRO A 138 -0.78 -18.37 -29.33
C PRO A 138 -1.25 -17.28 -28.35
N ASP A 139 -0.32 -16.88 -27.47
CA ASP A 139 -0.57 -15.81 -26.46
C ASP A 139 -0.39 -14.43 -27.13
N THR A 140 -1.44 -13.89 -27.70
CA THR A 140 -1.39 -12.71 -28.57
C THR A 140 -1.70 -11.39 -27.88
N GLY A 141 -2.05 -11.38 -26.58
CA GLY A 141 -2.44 -10.15 -25.89
C GLY A 141 -2.20 -10.12 -24.39
N ARG A 142 -2.09 -8.89 -23.82
CA ARG A 142 -1.90 -8.71 -22.37
C ARG A 142 -3.08 -9.18 -21.52
N SER A 143 -4.29 -9.19 -22.07
CA SER A 143 -5.51 -9.62 -21.38
C SER A 143 -5.78 -11.10 -21.50
N VAL A 144 -5.11 -11.80 -22.41
CA VAL A 144 -5.24 -13.23 -22.62
C VAL A 144 -4.46 -14.00 -21.57
N ASN A 145 -4.90 -15.20 -21.20
CA ASN A 145 -4.25 -16.09 -20.25
C ASN A 145 -4.07 -15.48 -18.85
N ARG A 146 -5.11 -14.81 -18.36
CA ARG A 146 -5.22 -14.31 -16.99
C ARG A 146 -6.21 -15.16 -16.21
N SER A 147 -5.81 -15.66 -15.04
CA SER A 147 -6.71 -16.41 -14.17
C SER A 147 -7.85 -15.52 -13.62
N GLN A 148 -8.89 -16.13 -13.10
CA GLN A 148 -9.76 -15.48 -12.13
C GLN A 148 -8.92 -15.03 -10.92
N PRO A 149 -9.36 -13.98 -10.17
CA PRO A 149 -8.65 -13.58 -8.96
C PRO A 149 -8.68 -14.72 -7.94
N LEU A 150 -7.51 -15.01 -7.38
CA LEU A 150 -7.37 -15.89 -6.22
C LEU A 150 -7.39 -15.01 -4.99
N THR A 151 -8.44 -15.13 -4.18
CA THR A 151 -8.75 -14.19 -3.12
C THR A 151 -8.61 -14.79 -1.74
N VAL A 152 -8.35 -13.92 -0.77
CA VAL A 152 -8.45 -14.19 0.66
C VAL A 152 -9.32 -13.12 1.31
N THR A 153 -9.88 -13.43 2.49
CA THR A 153 -10.61 -12.46 3.30
C THR A 153 -9.92 -12.33 4.64
N VAL A 154 -9.56 -11.10 5.02
CA VAL A 154 -8.97 -10.77 6.31
C VAL A 154 -10.06 -10.30 7.25
N ARG A 155 -10.11 -10.87 8.47
CA ARG A 155 -11.17 -10.57 9.44
C ARG A 155 -10.62 -10.14 10.78
N ASN A 156 -11.37 -9.26 11.41
CA ASN A 156 -11.28 -8.98 12.84
C ASN A 156 -12.30 -9.87 13.57
N LEU A 157 -11.84 -10.51 14.64
CA LEU A 157 -12.66 -11.42 15.46
C LEU A 157 -13.08 -10.81 16.81
N GLN A 158 -12.82 -9.52 17.02
CA GLN A 158 -13.16 -8.81 18.25
C GLN A 158 -14.58 -8.23 18.16
N GLY A 159 -15.56 -9.05 18.37
CA GLY A 159 -16.96 -8.65 18.34
C GLY A 159 -17.88 -9.86 18.23
N ALA A 160 -19.18 -9.63 18.32
CA ALA A 160 -20.17 -10.69 18.17
C ALA A 160 -20.18 -11.29 16.75
N THR A 161 -19.78 -10.51 15.76
CA THR A 161 -19.72 -10.92 14.35
C THR A 161 -18.35 -10.57 13.77
N PRO A 162 -17.68 -11.50 13.08
CA PRO A 162 -16.42 -11.21 12.38
C PRO A 162 -16.60 -10.09 11.36
N ALA A 163 -15.76 -9.05 11.43
CA ALA A 163 -15.78 -7.92 10.51
C ALA A 163 -14.63 -8.00 9.49
N GLY A 164 -14.86 -7.58 8.25
CA GLY A 164 -13.82 -7.43 7.26
C GLY A 164 -12.82 -6.33 7.65
N VAL A 165 -11.54 -6.59 7.49
CA VAL A 165 -10.46 -5.63 7.75
C VAL A 165 -10.10 -4.94 6.45
N ASN A 166 -10.44 -3.67 6.30
CA ASN A 166 -10.13 -2.87 5.11
C ASN A 166 -8.69 -2.30 5.12
N TYR A 167 -8.18 -1.96 3.96
CA TYR A 167 -6.86 -1.33 3.76
C TYR A 167 -5.67 -2.10 4.35
N TRP A 168 -5.81 -3.42 4.55
CA TRP A 168 -4.74 -4.26 5.06
C TRP A 168 -3.94 -4.89 3.93
N VAL A 169 -2.62 -4.91 4.06
CA VAL A 169 -1.74 -5.46 3.02
C VAL A 169 -1.65 -6.97 3.14
N VAL A 170 -1.89 -7.64 2.02
CA VAL A 170 -1.71 -9.08 1.83
C VAL A 170 -0.58 -9.30 0.85
N ARG A 171 0.37 -10.17 1.18
CA ARG A 171 1.46 -10.57 0.32
C ARG A 171 1.13 -11.91 -0.35
N PHE A 172 1.19 -11.95 -1.67
CA PHE A 172 1.02 -13.16 -2.46
C PHE A 172 2.36 -13.62 -3.03
N GLU A 173 2.52 -14.94 -3.14
CA GLU A 173 3.68 -15.56 -3.74
C GLU A 173 3.21 -16.71 -4.63
N LEU A 174 3.77 -16.82 -5.84
CA LEU A 174 3.48 -17.93 -6.76
C LEU A 174 4.42 -19.10 -6.42
N ILE A 175 3.83 -20.17 -5.92
CA ILE A 175 4.54 -21.39 -5.49
C ILE A 175 4.65 -22.38 -6.63
N ARG A 176 3.56 -22.52 -7.43
CA ARG A 176 3.54 -23.42 -8.58
C ARG A 176 2.83 -22.77 -9.78
N PRO A 177 3.52 -22.64 -10.94
CA PRO A 177 4.96 -22.86 -11.11
C PRO A 177 5.78 -21.86 -10.25
N ALA A 178 6.91 -22.31 -9.72
CA ALA A 178 7.72 -21.49 -8.79
C ALA A 178 8.23 -20.22 -9.49
N ASN A 179 7.90 -19.05 -8.87
CA ASN A 179 8.38 -17.75 -9.31
C ASN A 179 8.47 -16.81 -8.11
N PRO A 180 9.45 -16.99 -7.21
CA PRO A 180 9.54 -16.25 -5.96
C PRO A 180 9.82 -14.75 -6.13
N THR A 181 10.47 -14.37 -7.21
CA THR A 181 10.78 -12.97 -7.53
C THR A 181 9.67 -12.28 -8.35
N ASN A 182 8.64 -13.03 -8.72
CA ASN A 182 7.58 -12.58 -9.64
C ASN A 182 8.14 -12.06 -10.99
N ASP A 183 9.15 -12.76 -11.50
CA ASP A 183 9.77 -12.44 -12.78
C ASP A 183 8.75 -12.54 -13.92
N THR A 184 8.54 -11.44 -14.62
CA THR A 184 7.59 -11.37 -15.74
C THR A 184 8.04 -12.15 -16.98
N SER A 185 9.29 -12.58 -17.07
CA SER A 185 9.80 -13.46 -18.11
C SER A 185 9.49 -14.95 -17.86
N GLY A 186 9.06 -15.31 -16.64
CA GLY A 186 8.73 -16.67 -16.22
C GLY A 186 7.52 -17.29 -16.93
N VAL A 187 7.25 -18.55 -16.63
CA VAL A 187 6.08 -19.29 -17.16
C VAL A 187 4.76 -18.66 -16.70
N ALA A 188 4.74 -18.22 -15.46
CA ALA A 188 3.60 -17.51 -14.88
C ALA A 188 4.10 -16.47 -13.85
N PHE A 189 3.34 -15.42 -13.64
CA PHE A 189 3.61 -14.37 -12.66
C PHE A 189 2.33 -13.70 -12.16
N LEU A 190 2.41 -13.08 -11.00
CA LEU A 190 1.28 -12.40 -10.36
C LEU A 190 1.08 -11.01 -10.94
N ILE A 191 -0.17 -10.66 -11.17
CA ILE A 191 -0.57 -9.34 -11.67
C ILE A 191 -1.72 -8.78 -10.83
N ASP A 192 -1.80 -7.46 -10.82
CA ASP A 192 -2.96 -6.70 -10.33
C ASP A 192 -4.11 -6.68 -11.36
N ASP A 193 -5.22 -6.02 -11.03
CA ASP A 193 -6.38 -5.90 -11.92
C ASP A 193 -6.09 -5.07 -13.18
N ARG A 194 -5.06 -4.22 -13.16
CA ARG A 194 -4.60 -3.43 -14.31
C ARG A 194 -3.64 -4.22 -15.21
N GLY A 195 -3.22 -5.42 -14.77
CA GLY A 195 -2.29 -6.28 -15.48
C GLY A 195 -0.81 -5.96 -15.23
N SER A 196 -0.51 -5.11 -14.24
CA SER A 196 0.86 -4.82 -13.82
C SER A 196 1.35 -5.89 -12.85
N ALA A 197 2.65 -6.26 -12.95
CA ALA A 197 3.24 -7.23 -12.04
C ALA A 197 3.18 -6.73 -10.59
N SER A 198 2.56 -7.50 -9.70
CA SER A 198 2.41 -7.13 -8.29
C SER A 198 2.21 -8.35 -7.41
N VAL A 199 2.94 -8.39 -6.30
CA VAL A 199 2.83 -9.40 -5.25
C VAL A 199 2.07 -8.93 -4.01
N LEU A 200 1.76 -7.64 -3.93
CA LEU A 200 1.06 -7.04 -2.80
C LEU A 200 -0.34 -6.59 -3.23
N ASP A 201 -1.32 -6.83 -2.38
CA ASP A 201 -2.66 -6.27 -2.51
C ASP A 201 -3.13 -5.66 -1.20
N THR A 202 -4.10 -4.77 -1.30
CA THR A 202 -4.72 -4.12 -0.15
C THR A 202 -6.18 -4.53 -0.08
N THR A 203 -6.63 -4.99 1.07
CA THR A 203 -8.02 -5.41 1.26
C THR A 203 -9.01 -4.27 1.02
N ASP A 204 -10.13 -4.60 0.43
CA ASP A 204 -11.28 -3.71 0.23
C ASP A 204 -12.14 -3.55 1.51
N GLY A 205 -13.29 -2.88 1.40
CA GLY A 205 -14.22 -2.66 2.50
C GLY A 205 -14.82 -3.94 3.10
N SER A 206 -14.82 -5.05 2.38
CA SER A 206 -15.26 -6.38 2.85
C SER A 206 -14.13 -7.20 3.49
N GLY A 207 -12.91 -6.69 3.46
CA GLY A 207 -11.71 -7.38 3.91
C GLY A 207 -11.11 -8.31 2.85
N GLN A 208 -11.54 -8.23 1.58
CA GLN A 208 -11.07 -9.11 0.52
C GLN A 208 -9.86 -8.52 -0.20
N ALA A 209 -8.85 -9.35 -0.47
CA ALA A 209 -7.72 -9.06 -1.34
C ALA A 209 -7.48 -10.22 -2.29
N GLY A 210 -6.92 -9.95 -3.48
CA GLY A 210 -6.68 -11.00 -4.46
C GLY A 210 -5.63 -10.66 -5.51
N ARG A 211 -5.09 -11.71 -6.13
CA ARG A 211 -4.19 -11.58 -7.28
C ARG A 211 -4.60 -12.52 -8.39
N ARG A 212 -4.34 -12.09 -9.60
CA ARG A 212 -4.49 -12.91 -10.81
C ARG A 212 -3.13 -13.46 -11.21
N VAL A 213 -3.14 -14.59 -11.88
CA VAL A 213 -1.94 -15.18 -12.47
C VAL A 213 -1.99 -14.94 -13.97
N ARG A 214 -0.96 -14.32 -14.51
CA ARG A 214 -0.69 -14.25 -15.93
C ARG A 214 0.14 -15.46 -16.33
N ILE A 215 -0.30 -16.21 -17.33
CA ILE A 215 0.35 -17.43 -17.80
C ILE A 215 0.86 -17.22 -19.23
N ARG A 216 2.08 -17.64 -19.49
CA ARG A 216 2.65 -17.70 -20.83
C ARG A 216 2.39 -19.08 -21.39
N SER A 217 1.32 -19.22 -22.19
CA SER A 217 0.84 -20.52 -22.70
C SER A 217 1.89 -21.32 -23.46
N ALA A 218 2.80 -20.66 -24.20
CA ALA A 218 3.88 -21.30 -24.92
C ALA A 218 4.84 -22.11 -24.02
N ARG A 219 4.90 -21.77 -22.74
CA ARG A 219 5.79 -22.41 -21.74
C ARG A 219 5.07 -23.38 -20.81
N PHE A 220 3.77 -23.56 -21.00
CA PHE A 220 2.95 -24.46 -20.19
C PHE A 220 2.87 -25.84 -20.86
N PRO A 221 2.75 -26.93 -20.09
CA PRO A 221 2.59 -28.28 -20.65
C PRO A 221 1.46 -28.37 -21.67
N THR A 222 1.66 -29.10 -22.76
CA THR A 222 0.70 -29.22 -23.87
C THR A 222 -0.44 -30.15 -23.60
N THR A 223 -0.31 -31.03 -22.62
CA THR A 223 -1.27 -32.07 -22.30
C THR A 223 -1.62 -32.12 -20.82
N GLY A 224 -2.86 -32.44 -20.50
CA GLY A 224 -3.33 -32.59 -19.12
C GLY A 224 -3.76 -31.28 -18.45
N THR A 225 -4.07 -31.38 -17.18
CA THR A 225 -4.39 -30.29 -16.27
C THR A 225 -3.23 -30.11 -15.31
N ASP A 226 -2.78 -28.87 -15.13
CA ASP A 226 -1.80 -28.49 -14.12
C ASP A 226 -2.46 -27.62 -13.05
N THR A 227 -1.73 -27.29 -12.04
CA THR A 227 -2.23 -26.57 -10.87
C THR A 227 -1.40 -25.34 -10.62
N LEU A 228 -2.07 -24.20 -10.60
CA LEU A 228 -1.49 -22.98 -10.02
C LEU A 228 -1.62 -23.04 -8.50
N GLU A 229 -0.55 -22.73 -7.82
CA GLU A 229 -0.55 -22.64 -6.36
C GLU A 229 0.06 -21.32 -5.92
N LEU A 230 -0.73 -20.57 -5.16
CA LEU A 230 -0.29 -19.32 -4.52
C LEU A 230 -0.29 -19.51 -3.02
N ARG A 231 0.59 -18.75 -2.37
CA ARG A 231 0.61 -18.55 -0.93
C ARG A 231 0.26 -17.10 -0.62
N ALA A 232 -0.79 -16.86 0.16
CA ALA A 232 -1.16 -15.55 0.65
C ALA A 232 -0.76 -15.42 2.11
N THR A 233 0.04 -14.42 2.45
CA THR A 233 0.55 -14.19 3.80
C THR A 233 -0.01 -12.88 4.33
N VAL A 234 -0.58 -12.94 5.55
CA VAL A 234 -1.07 -11.80 6.32
C VAL A 234 -0.36 -11.79 7.65
N THR A 235 0.25 -10.66 8.00
CA THR A 235 0.95 -10.49 9.27
C THR A 235 0.43 -9.28 10.03
N TYR A 236 0.47 -9.35 11.35
CA TYR A 236 0.24 -8.21 12.23
C TYR A 236 1.40 -8.12 13.23
N ARG A 237 2.01 -6.95 13.35
CA ARG A 237 3.22 -6.74 14.18
C ARG A 237 4.36 -7.72 13.86
N GLY A 238 4.51 -8.09 12.58
CA GLY A 238 5.52 -9.03 12.12
C GLY A 238 5.20 -10.51 12.34
N LEU A 239 4.08 -10.83 13.00
CA LEU A 239 3.66 -12.21 13.25
C LEU A 239 2.51 -12.61 12.32
N PRO A 240 2.46 -13.86 11.83
CA PRO A 240 1.33 -14.35 11.05
C PRO A 240 0.04 -14.28 11.88
N VAL A 241 -1.06 -13.83 11.25
CA VAL A 241 -2.39 -13.91 11.85
C VAL A 241 -2.92 -15.34 11.77
N ARG A 242 -3.97 -15.65 12.52
CA ARG A 242 -4.61 -16.97 12.48
C ARG A 242 -4.98 -17.36 11.04
N GLY A 243 -4.64 -18.57 10.62
CA GLY A 243 -4.88 -19.07 9.27
C GLY A 243 -3.84 -18.64 8.22
N SER A 244 -2.90 -17.76 8.56
CA SER A 244 -1.80 -17.38 7.66
C SER A 244 -0.60 -18.33 7.82
N PRO A 245 0.06 -18.74 6.70
CA PRO A 245 -0.28 -18.43 5.32
C PRO A 245 -1.44 -19.28 4.76
N VAL A 246 -2.23 -18.69 3.85
CA VAL A 246 -3.30 -19.39 3.13
C VAL A 246 -2.76 -19.95 1.83
N ARG A 247 -3.04 -21.24 1.55
CA ARG A 247 -2.77 -21.87 0.27
C ARG A 247 -3.97 -21.70 -0.65
N LEU A 248 -3.75 -21.13 -1.84
CA LEU A 248 -4.75 -20.92 -2.89
C LEU A 248 -4.38 -21.78 -4.08
N VAL A 249 -5.35 -22.53 -4.60
CA VAL A 249 -5.12 -23.51 -5.68
C VAL A 249 -6.13 -23.26 -6.79
N ALA A 250 -5.65 -23.22 -8.03
CA ALA A 250 -6.47 -23.11 -9.22
C ALA A 250 -6.03 -24.13 -10.27
N PRO A 251 -6.93 -24.96 -10.80
CA PRO A 251 -6.61 -25.84 -11.90
C PRO A 251 -6.45 -25.01 -13.19
N VAL A 252 -5.46 -25.39 -14.01
CA VAL A 252 -5.20 -24.77 -15.30
C VAL A 252 -4.99 -25.83 -16.38
N ARG A 253 -5.53 -25.60 -17.58
CA ARG A 253 -5.35 -26.45 -18.76
C ARG A 253 -4.93 -25.58 -19.94
N ARG A 254 -3.99 -26.09 -20.73
CA ARG A 254 -3.68 -25.48 -22.03
C ARG A 254 -4.81 -25.79 -23.00
N GLY A 255 -5.37 -24.74 -23.62
CA GLY A 255 -6.28 -24.90 -24.74
C GLY A 255 -5.53 -25.45 -25.96
N THR A 256 -6.17 -26.35 -26.70
CA THR A 256 -5.74 -26.71 -28.05
C THR A 256 -5.90 -25.50 -28.93
N GLY A 257 -4.80 -25.03 -29.56
CA GLY A 257 -4.90 -24.00 -30.58
C GLY A 257 -5.85 -24.44 -31.69
N GLY A 258 -6.79 -23.56 -32.03
CA GLY A 258 -7.59 -23.71 -33.22
C GLY A 258 -6.78 -23.33 -34.45
#